data_7c903a5f15e70a2102069e0d25e6db61
#
_entry.id   7c903a5f15e70a2102069e0d25e6db61
#
_cell.length_a   1.000
_cell.length_b   1.000
_cell.length_c   1.000
_cell.angle_alpha   90.00
_cell.angle_beta   90.00
_cell.angle_gamma   90.00
#
_symmetry.space_group_name_H-M   'P 1'
#
loop_
_entity.id
_entity.type
_entity.pdbx_description
1 polymer ?
#
loop_
_entity_poly.entity_id
_entity_poly.type
_entity_poly.pdbx_seq_one_letter_code
_entity_poly.pdbx_strand_id
1 'polypeptide(L)'
;MKFFATIVSLLLAVVPVMGRTVIETVKHTFAERLSYTVRVGYNVGGNMPLGMPEEIRGLNSYTPQLNPVIGGDMMLPISDRWAGVIGLRFENKAMSEDAQVKNYNMEITKGGETMGGRFTGDVTTKTVEWMLTLPVQAVLHWNKVDLRVGPYVSYLINREFSGWAHNGYLRVNDPTGAKVLLGESANERGDYDFSEHMCRWHFGIGLGADWRFGKRMGAYAELNWGLTPTMRGNFHTIEQKLFPIYGTLGLTYRLK
;
A
#
# COMPACT_ATOMS: atom_id res chain seq x y z
N MET A 1 -19.66 9.93 -4.87
CA MET A 1 -19.85 11.35 -4.51
C MET A 1 -21.04 11.63 -3.57
N LYS A 2 -22.16 10.91 -3.61
CA LYS A 2 -23.32 11.18 -2.71
C LYS A 2 -23.09 10.74 -1.24
N PHE A 3 -22.29 9.72 -0.97
CA PHE A 3 -21.99 9.22 0.40
C PHE A 3 -21.10 10.17 1.22
N PHE A 4 -20.14 10.85 0.60
CA PHE A 4 -19.25 11.81 1.29
C PHE A 4 -20.01 13.10 1.70
N ALA A 5 -20.94 13.54 0.87
CA ALA A 5 -21.81 14.68 1.19
C ALA A 5 -22.74 14.37 2.37
N THR A 6 -23.18 13.11 2.53
CA THR A 6 -24.08 12.68 3.60
C THR A 6 -23.36 12.61 4.96
N ILE A 7 -22.11 12.18 5.01
CA ILE A 7 -21.32 12.14 6.26
C ILE A 7 -20.95 13.55 6.73
N VAL A 8 -20.57 14.44 5.80
CA VAL A 8 -20.30 15.84 6.11
C VAL A 8 -21.60 16.56 6.52
N SER A 9 -22.74 16.23 5.91
CA SER A 9 -24.05 16.77 6.28
C SER A 9 -24.55 16.23 7.64
N LEU A 10 -24.26 14.98 8.00
CA LEU A 10 -24.63 14.42 9.31
C LEU A 10 -23.80 15.03 10.46
N LEU A 11 -22.52 15.35 10.23
CA LEU A 11 -21.68 16.11 11.17
C LEU A 11 -22.12 17.57 11.30
N LEU A 12 -22.74 18.16 10.26
CA LEU A 12 -23.29 19.51 10.28
C LEU A 12 -24.72 19.56 10.82
N ALA A 13 -25.47 18.46 10.83
CA ALA A 13 -26.87 18.42 11.27
C ALA A 13 -27.05 18.33 12.81
N VAL A 14 -25.99 18.10 13.58
CA VAL A 14 -26.02 18.13 15.06
C VAL A 14 -25.84 19.54 15.63
N VAL A 15 -25.70 20.56 14.79
CA VAL A 15 -25.33 21.95 15.16
C VAL A 15 -26.46 23.00 15.11
N PRO A 16 -27.75 22.75 14.90
CA PRO A 16 -28.72 23.86 14.80
C PRO A 16 -29.27 24.40 16.13
N VAL A 17 -28.72 23.98 17.29
CA VAL A 17 -29.23 24.47 18.59
C VAL A 17 -28.25 25.40 19.34
N MET A 18 -27.01 25.51 18.88
CA MET A 18 -26.05 26.43 19.48
C MET A 18 -25.98 27.71 18.63
N GLY A 19 -26.27 28.86 19.25
CA GLY A 19 -26.26 30.18 18.58
C GLY A 19 -24.93 30.44 17.84
N ARG A 20 -24.96 31.20 16.77
CA ARG A 20 -23.82 31.55 15.89
C ARG A 20 -22.52 31.87 16.66
N THR A 21 -22.61 32.56 17.78
CA THR A 21 -21.49 32.97 18.62
C THR A 21 -20.77 31.75 19.24
N VAL A 22 -21.50 30.73 19.66
CA VAL A 22 -20.90 29.49 20.23
C VAL A 22 -20.19 28.70 19.14
N ILE A 23 -20.76 28.65 17.94
CA ILE A 23 -20.16 27.96 16.78
C ILE A 23 -18.86 28.65 16.36
N GLU A 24 -18.80 29.98 16.33
CA GLU A 24 -17.59 30.72 16.00
C GLU A 24 -16.52 30.58 17.08
N THR A 25 -16.89 30.65 18.36
CA THR A 25 -15.97 30.44 19.49
C THR A 25 -15.42 29.02 19.50
N VAL A 26 -16.25 28.01 19.26
CA VAL A 26 -15.82 26.61 19.17
C VAL A 26 -14.88 26.42 17.98
N LYS A 27 -15.20 26.97 16.80
CA LYS A 27 -14.33 26.93 15.62
C LYS A 27 -12.96 27.57 15.88
N HIS A 28 -12.93 28.74 16.51
CA HIS A 28 -11.69 29.45 16.83
C HIS A 28 -10.83 28.66 17.80
N THR A 29 -11.42 28.11 18.86
CA THR A 29 -10.73 27.29 19.87
C THR A 29 -10.21 25.97 19.28
N PHE A 30 -10.96 25.32 18.38
CA PHE A 30 -10.50 24.12 17.68
C PHE A 30 -9.36 24.43 16.70
N ALA A 31 -9.46 25.49 15.92
CA ALA A 31 -8.43 25.88 14.96
C ALA A 31 -7.09 26.27 15.64
N GLU A 32 -7.15 26.84 16.83
CA GLU A 32 -5.95 27.17 17.62
C GLU A 32 -5.24 25.94 18.18
N ARG A 33 -5.97 24.85 18.46
CA ARG A 33 -5.41 23.58 18.97
C ARG A 33 -4.84 22.68 17.91
N LEU A 34 -5.17 22.90 16.62
CA LEU A 34 -4.68 22.08 15.53
C LEU A 34 -3.18 22.29 15.31
N SER A 35 -2.45 21.21 15.17
CA SER A 35 -1.06 21.25 14.72
C SER A 35 -0.91 20.58 13.36
N TYR A 36 -0.02 21.11 12.54
CA TYR A 36 0.24 20.65 11.19
C TYR A 36 1.68 20.16 11.08
N THR A 37 1.85 19.01 10.46
CA THR A 37 3.17 18.39 10.28
C THR A 37 3.30 17.93 8.83
N VAL A 38 4.42 18.29 8.18
CA VAL A 38 4.82 17.74 6.89
C VAL A 38 5.64 16.48 7.13
N ARG A 39 5.47 15.49 6.28
CA ARG A 39 6.19 14.20 6.32
C ARG A 39 6.83 13.92 4.97
N VAL A 40 8.08 13.48 5.00
CA VAL A 40 8.79 12.96 3.84
C VAL A 40 9.46 11.65 4.23
N GLY A 41 9.43 10.66 3.37
CA GLY A 41 9.94 9.34 3.72
C GLY A 41 10.13 8.43 2.51
N TYR A 42 10.42 7.19 2.83
CA TYR A 42 10.68 6.15 1.85
C TYR A 42 10.02 4.83 2.31
N ASN A 43 9.30 4.18 1.39
CA ASN A 43 8.65 2.89 1.62
C ASN A 43 9.59 1.73 1.26
N VAL A 44 9.60 0.71 2.11
CA VAL A 44 10.24 -0.60 1.85
C VAL A 44 9.24 -1.68 2.19
N GLY A 45 9.06 -2.65 1.33
CA GLY A 45 8.10 -3.73 1.52
C GLY A 45 7.63 -4.32 0.21
N GLY A 46 6.52 -5.02 0.24
CA GLY A 46 6.02 -5.69 -0.96
C GLY A 46 4.58 -6.18 -0.84
N ASN A 47 4.10 -6.72 -1.93
CA ASN A 47 2.85 -7.45 -2.01
C ASN A 47 3.15 -8.93 -1.68
N MET A 48 2.81 -9.34 -0.47
CA MET A 48 3.19 -10.64 0.07
C MET A 48 1.98 -11.55 0.26
N PRO A 49 2.11 -12.87 -0.02
CA PRO A 49 1.09 -13.83 0.38
C PRO A 49 1.08 -13.97 1.92
N LEU A 50 -0.10 -14.15 2.49
CA LEU A 50 -0.22 -14.54 3.91
C LEU A 50 0.03 -16.04 4.03
N GLY A 51 1.27 -16.40 4.37
CA GLY A 51 1.80 -17.75 4.34
C GLY A 51 2.60 -18.02 3.05
N MET A 52 3.63 -18.85 3.14
CA MET A 52 4.44 -19.22 1.99
C MET A 52 3.71 -20.32 1.20
N PRO A 53 3.27 -20.07 -0.04
CA PRO A 53 2.66 -21.10 -0.87
C PRO A 53 3.66 -22.22 -1.18
N GLU A 54 3.17 -23.45 -1.30
CA GLU A 54 4.03 -24.61 -1.62
C GLU A 54 4.69 -24.48 -3.00
N GLU A 55 4.09 -23.72 -3.90
CA GLU A 55 4.59 -23.48 -5.25
C GLU A 55 5.79 -22.54 -5.28
N ILE A 56 5.96 -21.67 -4.30
CA ILE A 56 7.11 -20.75 -4.19
C ILE A 56 8.23 -21.50 -3.44
N ARG A 57 9.33 -21.76 -4.13
CA ARG A 57 10.48 -22.53 -3.59
C ARG A 57 11.53 -21.63 -2.97
N GLY A 58 11.64 -20.41 -3.43
CA GLY A 58 12.60 -19.44 -2.90
C GLY A 58 12.48 -18.09 -3.58
N LEU A 59 13.02 -17.09 -2.92
CA LEU A 59 13.20 -15.75 -3.46
C LEU A 59 14.65 -15.60 -3.91
N ASN A 60 14.86 -15.45 -5.22
CA ASN A 60 16.19 -15.28 -5.79
C ASN A 60 16.72 -13.87 -5.56
N SER A 61 15.86 -12.87 -5.76
CA SER A 61 16.22 -11.48 -5.52
C SER A 61 14.99 -10.63 -5.15
N TYR A 62 15.25 -9.55 -4.41
CA TYR A 62 14.29 -8.50 -4.10
C TYR A 62 14.99 -7.15 -4.25
N THR A 63 14.43 -6.28 -5.07
CA THR A 63 14.97 -4.94 -5.32
C THR A 63 13.88 -3.90 -5.07
N PRO A 64 13.96 -3.14 -3.95
CA PRO A 64 13.08 -2.00 -3.75
C PRO A 64 13.35 -0.96 -4.84
N GLN A 65 12.30 -0.43 -5.43
CA GLN A 65 12.36 0.63 -6.43
C GLN A 65 12.32 2.00 -5.74
N LEU A 66 12.23 3.07 -6.52
CA LEU A 66 12.11 4.42 -5.97
C LEU A 66 10.72 4.60 -5.33
N ASN A 67 10.66 4.62 -4.00
CA ASN A 67 9.43 4.60 -3.19
C ASN A 67 9.28 5.84 -2.28
N PRO A 68 9.26 7.07 -2.83
CA PRO A 68 9.09 8.27 -2.03
C PRO A 68 7.70 8.33 -1.39
N VAL A 69 7.66 8.95 -0.22
CA VAL A 69 6.45 9.36 0.48
C VAL A 69 6.55 10.84 0.76
N ILE A 70 5.53 11.60 0.40
CA ILE A 70 5.35 12.98 0.82
C ILE A 70 3.92 13.16 1.32
N GLY A 71 3.74 13.89 2.41
CA GLY A 71 2.41 14.08 2.96
C GLY A 71 2.37 15.12 4.06
N GLY A 72 1.17 15.26 4.60
CA GLY A 72 0.90 16.13 5.73
C GLY A 72 -0.09 15.50 6.69
N ASP A 73 0.03 15.89 7.95
CA ASP A 73 -0.85 15.50 9.04
C ASP A 73 -1.47 16.74 9.68
N MET A 74 -2.72 16.61 10.02
CA MET A 74 -3.45 17.50 10.92
C MET A 74 -3.74 16.73 12.20
N MET A 75 -3.21 17.21 13.32
CA MET A 75 -3.36 16.59 14.64
C MET A 75 -4.26 17.46 15.50
N LEU A 76 -5.24 16.84 16.14
CA LEU A 76 -6.13 17.43 17.14
C LEU A 76 -5.83 16.79 18.50
N PRO A 77 -5.26 17.51 19.47
CA PRO A 77 -5.09 17.02 20.84
C PRO A 77 -6.46 16.84 21.52
N ILE A 78 -6.69 15.65 22.07
CA ILE A 78 -7.92 15.27 22.79
C ILE A 78 -7.69 15.42 24.30
N SER A 79 -6.51 15.01 24.77
CA SER A 79 -6.05 15.15 26.16
C SER A 79 -4.54 15.33 26.20
N ASP A 80 -3.94 15.44 27.39
CA ASP A 80 -2.49 15.57 27.57
C ASP A 80 -1.70 14.39 26.98
N ARG A 81 -2.31 13.21 26.88
CA ARG A 81 -1.67 11.99 26.37
C ARG A 81 -2.21 11.53 25.03
N TRP A 82 -3.41 11.95 24.63
CA TRP A 82 -4.07 11.44 23.43
C TRP A 82 -4.37 12.53 22.43
N ALA A 83 -4.15 12.21 21.17
CA ALA A 83 -4.55 13.04 20.04
C ALA A 83 -5.15 12.17 18.93
N GLY A 84 -5.95 12.78 18.08
CA GLY A 84 -6.38 12.23 16.81
C GLY A 84 -5.59 12.85 15.66
N VAL A 85 -5.26 12.07 14.66
CA VAL A 85 -4.59 12.52 13.44
C VAL A 85 -5.36 12.08 12.23
N ILE A 86 -5.52 13.01 11.29
CA ILE A 86 -5.89 12.73 9.91
C ILE A 86 -4.75 13.21 9.01
N GLY A 87 -4.33 12.37 8.07
CA GLY A 87 -3.25 12.68 7.15
C GLY A 87 -3.64 12.54 5.70
N LEU A 88 -2.79 13.03 4.83
CA LEU A 88 -2.82 12.76 3.41
C LEU A 88 -1.39 12.45 2.96
N ARG A 89 -1.21 11.33 2.26
CA ARG A 89 0.06 10.87 1.69
C ARG A 89 -0.08 10.75 0.19
N PHE A 90 0.91 11.23 -0.55
CA PHE A 90 1.18 10.82 -1.92
C PHE A 90 2.42 9.95 -1.89
N GLU A 91 2.30 8.70 -2.33
CA GLU A 91 3.35 7.72 -2.14
C GLU A 91 3.46 6.76 -3.32
N ASN A 92 4.65 6.23 -3.52
CA ASN A 92 4.89 5.09 -4.39
C ASN A 92 5.24 3.85 -3.56
N LYS A 93 4.74 2.71 -4.00
CA LYS A 93 5.06 1.37 -3.49
C LYS A 93 5.42 0.52 -4.69
N ALA A 94 6.71 0.42 -4.97
CA ALA A 94 7.21 -0.29 -6.12
C ALA A 94 8.32 -1.27 -5.70
N MET A 95 8.29 -2.43 -6.33
CA MET A 95 9.30 -3.47 -6.11
C MET A 95 9.55 -4.24 -7.40
N SER A 96 10.68 -4.88 -7.46
CA SER A 96 10.96 -5.97 -8.40
C SER A 96 11.48 -7.16 -7.61
N GLU A 97 10.92 -8.30 -7.85
CA GLU A 97 11.31 -9.56 -7.22
C GLU A 97 11.52 -10.63 -8.28
N ASP A 98 12.40 -11.56 -8.01
CA ASP A 98 12.59 -12.78 -8.78
C ASP A 98 12.47 -13.97 -7.83
N ALA A 99 11.56 -14.87 -8.15
CA ALA A 99 11.24 -16.03 -7.32
C ALA A 99 11.27 -17.31 -8.12
N GLN A 100 11.82 -18.36 -7.51
CA GLN A 100 11.74 -19.71 -8.05
C GLN A 100 10.41 -20.35 -7.70
N VAL A 101 9.69 -20.84 -8.71
CA VAL A 101 8.39 -21.49 -8.54
C VAL A 101 8.36 -22.90 -9.15
N LYS A 102 7.46 -23.72 -8.60
CA LYS A 102 7.22 -25.07 -9.13
C LYS A 102 5.72 -25.35 -9.18
N ASN A 103 5.26 -25.78 -10.35
CA ASN A 103 3.84 -26.09 -10.58
C ASN A 103 2.90 -24.90 -10.30
N TYR A 104 3.39 -23.68 -10.58
CA TYR A 104 2.69 -22.42 -10.31
C TYR A 104 1.70 -22.12 -11.43
N ASN A 105 0.44 -21.81 -11.08
CA ASN A 105 -0.57 -21.44 -12.07
C ASN A 105 -0.30 -20.04 -12.59
N MET A 106 -0.17 -19.89 -13.90
CA MET A 106 0.03 -18.57 -14.51
C MET A 106 -0.43 -18.54 -15.97
N GLU A 107 -0.58 -17.35 -16.49
CA GLU A 107 -0.84 -17.04 -17.87
C GLU A 107 0.28 -16.16 -18.41
N ILE A 108 0.82 -16.52 -19.56
CA ILE A 108 1.95 -15.80 -20.21
C ILE A 108 1.65 -15.59 -21.68
N THR A 109 2.28 -14.56 -22.24
CA THR A 109 2.31 -14.29 -23.68
C THR A 109 3.72 -14.52 -24.21
N LYS A 110 3.84 -15.39 -25.23
CA LYS A 110 5.10 -15.66 -25.93
C LYS A 110 4.87 -15.66 -27.43
N GLY A 111 5.67 -14.87 -28.18
CA GLY A 111 5.53 -14.77 -29.62
C GLY A 111 4.16 -14.26 -30.12
N GLY A 112 3.44 -13.52 -29.28
CA GLY A 112 2.10 -13.00 -29.56
C GLY A 112 0.95 -13.97 -29.23
N GLU A 113 1.25 -15.17 -28.74
CA GLU A 113 0.25 -16.14 -28.30
C GLU A 113 0.18 -16.15 -26.76
N THR A 114 -1.05 -16.06 -26.23
CA THR A 114 -1.32 -16.16 -24.79
C THR A 114 -1.67 -17.59 -24.43
N MET A 115 -1.01 -18.13 -23.41
CA MET A 115 -1.19 -19.50 -22.95
C MET A 115 -1.19 -19.57 -21.43
N GLY A 116 -2.13 -20.30 -20.86
CA GLY A 116 -2.24 -20.56 -19.43
C GLY A 116 -1.82 -21.99 -19.09
N GLY A 117 -1.38 -22.20 -17.85
CA GLY A 117 -1.02 -23.52 -17.38
C GLY A 117 -0.13 -23.54 -16.13
N ARG A 118 0.60 -24.63 -15.95
CA ARG A 118 1.47 -24.85 -14.79
C ARG A 118 2.94 -24.60 -15.16
N PHE A 119 3.50 -23.56 -14.55
CA PHE A 119 4.89 -23.16 -14.77
C PHE A 119 5.82 -23.71 -13.69
N THR A 120 7.03 -24.07 -14.11
CA THR A 120 8.14 -24.40 -13.22
C THR A 120 9.39 -23.73 -13.75
N GLY A 121 10.03 -22.89 -12.94
CA GLY A 121 11.19 -22.07 -13.32
C GLY A 121 11.26 -20.80 -12.46
N ASP A 122 11.80 -19.73 -13.02
CA ASP A 122 11.95 -18.43 -12.37
C ASP A 122 10.92 -17.44 -12.88
N VAL A 123 10.37 -16.63 -11.97
CA VAL A 123 9.36 -15.59 -12.27
C VAL A 123 9.86 -14.26 -11.74
N THR A 124 10.10 -13.33 -12.65
CA THR A 124 10.37 -11.94 -12.27
C THR A 124 9.07 -11.14 -12.28
N THR A 125 8.76 -10.50 -11.17
CA THR A 125 7.58 -9.63 -11.02
C THR A 125 8.03 -8.20 -10.76
N LYS A 126 7.37 -7.24 -11.42
CA LYS A 126 7.48 -5.81 -11.16
C LYS A 126 6.14 -5.28 -10.74
N THR A 127 6.13 -4.56 -9.63
CA THR A 127 4.92 -3.86 -9.14
C THR A 127 5.24 -2.39 -8.99
N VAL A 128 4.33 -1.51 -9.44
CA VAL A 128 4.40 -0.06 -9.23
C VAL A 128 3.01 0.43 -8.84
N GLU A 129 2.93 1.08 -7.68
CA GLU A 129 1.68 1.53 -7.09
C GLU A 129 1.79 2.98 -6.62
N TRP A 130 1.46 3.95 -7.50
CA TRP A 130 1.29 5.33 -7.07
C TRP A 130 -0.08 5.54 -6.48
N MET A 131 -0.14 6.05 -5.25
CA MET A 131 -1.40 6.15 -4.51
C MET A 131 -1.52 7.41 -3.68
N LEU A 132 -2.77 7.77 -3.41
CA LEU A 132 -3.15 8.69 -2.35
C LEU A 132 -3.64 7.87 -1.16
N THR A 133 -3.01 8.07 -0.02
CA THR A 133 -3.36 7.39 1.25
C THR A 133 -3.85 8.40 2.26
N LEU A 134 -4.97 8.10 2.89
CA LEU A 134 -5.61 8.87 3.94
C LEU A 134 -5.61 8.05 5.23
N PRO A 135 -4.62 8.22 6.12
CA PRO A 135 -4.63 7.61 7.44
C PRO A 135 -5.49 8.41 8.42
N VAL A 136 -6.18 7.69 9.29
CA VAL A 136 -6.89 8.24 10.46
C VAL A 136 -6.38 7.48 11.68
N GLN A 137 -5.63 8.14 12.54
CA GLN A 137 -4.87 7.47 13.60
C GLN A 137 -5.13 8.09 14.97
N ALA A 138 -5.19 7.24 15.99
CA ALA A 138 -5.01 7.66 17.37
C ALA A 138 -3.52 7.80 17.67
N VAL A 139 -3.17 8.80 18.45
CA VAL A 139 -1.79 9.11 18.86
C VAL A 139 -1.71 9.10 20.36
N LEU A 140 -0.75 8.35 20.88
CA LEU A 140 -0.38 8.34 22.28
C LEU A 140 0.95 9.08 22.45
N HIS A 141 0.93 10.20 23.17
CA HIS A 141 2.12 10.97 23.51
C HIS A 141 2.87 10.32 24.68
N TRP A 142 4.13 9.94 24.46
CA TRP A 142 5.01 9.40 25.50
C TRP A 142 6.38 10.08 25.41
N ASN A 143 6.58 11.10 26.23
CA ASN A 143 7.81 11.91 26.23
C ASN A 143 8.09 12.54 24.85
N LYS A 144 9.19 12.10 24.23
CA LYS A 144 9.63 12.55 22.90
C LYS A 144 9.13 11.64 21.77
N VAL A 145 8.36 10.61 22.09
CA VAL A 145 7.84 9.64 21.14
C VAL A 145 6.33 9.72 21.10
N ASP A 146 5.78 9.77 19.89
CA ASP A 146 4.35 9.71 19.65
C ASP A 146 4.05 8.36 18.99
N LEU A 147 3.35 7.46 19.67
CA LEU A 147 2.90 6.19 19.11
C LEU A 147 1.60 6.41 18.36
N ARG A 148 1.49 5.82 17.17
CA ARG A 148 0.37 5.99 16.26
C ARG A 148 -0.23 4.65 15.88
N VAL A 149 -1.54 4.56 15.86
CA VAL A 149 -2.26 3.39 15.36
C VAL A 149 -3.61 3.80 14.79
N GLY A 150 -3.99 3.21 13.68
CA GLY A 150 -5.30 3.44 13.10
C GLY A 150 -5.45 2.92 11.68
N PRO A 151 -6.68 2.95 11.16
CA PRO A 151 -6.96 2.56 9.79
C PRO A 151 -6.43 3.58 8.78
N TYR A 152 -6.23 3.10 7.55
CA TYR A 152 -6.02 3.94 6.38
C TYR A 152 -6.83 3.45 5.20
N VAL A 153 -7.09 4.35 4.29
CA VAL A 153 -7.63 4.05 2.96
C VAL A 153 -6.70 4.62 1.91
N SER A 154 -6.39 3.83 0.88
CA SER A 154 -5.56 4.25 -0.26
C SER A 154 -6.31 4.09 -1.56
N TYR A 155 -6.09 5.03 -2.48
CA TYR A 155 -6.58 4.97 -3.85
C TYR A 155 -5.41 4.94 -4.83
N LEU A 156 -5.32 3.88 -5.64
CA LEU A 156 -4.30 3.73 -6.67
C LEU A 156 -4.60 4.64 -7.86
N ILE A 157 -3.72 5.61 -8.07
CA ILE A 157 -3.74 6.52 -9.22
C ILE A 157 -3.16 5.81 -10.43
N ASN A 158 -1.95 5.26 -10.26
CA ASN A 158 -1.28 4.42 -11.24
C ASN A 158 -0.97 3.06 -10.64
N ARG A 159 -1.07 2.01 -11.45
CA ARG A 159 -0.87 0.62 -11.06
C ARG A 159 -0.19 -0.14 -12.19
N GLU A 160 0.81 -0.91 -11.82
CA GLU A 160 1.49 -1.84 -12.72
C GLU A 160 1.78 -3.12 -11.93
N PHE A 161 1.42 -4.24 -12.53
CA PHE A 161 1.78 -5.58 -12.07
C PHE A 161 2.11 -6.40 -13.31
N SER A 162 3.38 -6.39 -13.65
CA SER A 162 3.90 -7.01 -14.87
C SER A 162 5.14 -7.83 -14.58
N GLY A 163 5.56 -8.65 -15.52
CA GLY A 163 6.77 -9.43 -15.37
C GLY A 163 6.95 -10.47 -16.47
N TRP A 164 7.79 -11.43 -16.18
CA TRP A 164 8.08 -12.52 -17.11
C TRP A 164 8.47 -13.81 -16.39
N ALA A 165 8.12 -14.92 -17.02
CA ALA A 165 8.54 -16.25 -16.64
C ALA A 165 9.74 -16.68 -17.52
N HIS A 166 10.78 -17.22 -16.90
CA HIS A 166 12.03 -17.59 -17.57
C HIS A 166 12.69 -18.81 -16.93
N ASN A 167 13.78 -19.29 -17.54
CA ASN A 167 14.58 -20.43 -17.03
C ASN A 167 13.74 -21.66 -16.64
N GLY A 168 12.75 -22.00 -17.45
CA GLY A 168 11.83 -23.05 -17.07
C GLY A 168 10.96 -23.58 -18.19
N TYR A 169 9.80 -24.06 -17.80
CA TYR A 169 8.80 -24.56 -18.75
C TYR A 169 7.37 -24.36 -18.24
N LEU A 170 6.47 -24.10 -19.19
CA LEU A 170 5.02 -24.10 -18.97
C LEU A 170 4.42 -25.40 -19.49
N ARG A 171 3.56 -26.06 -18.70
CA ARG A 171 2.66 -27.11 -19.13
C ARG A 171 1.31 -26.46 -19.47
N VAL A 172 0.96 -26.47 -20.75
CA VAL A 172 -0.24 -25.78 -21.24
C VAL A 172 -1.51 -26.49 -20.77
N ASN A 173 -2.45 -25.74 -20.24
CA ASN A 173 -3.75 -26.15 -19.70
C ASN A 173 -3.68 -26.99 -18.42
N ASP A 174 -2.95 -28.09 -18.40
CA ASP A 174 -2.89 -29.03 -17.27
C ASP A 174 -1.46 -29.54 -17.01
N PRO A 175 -1.18 -30.21 -15.88
CA PRO A 175 0.16 -30.67 -15.51
C PRO A 175 0.77 -31.68 -16.48
N THR A 176 -0.05 -32.30 -17.34
CA THR A 176 0.38 -33.29 -18.35
C THR A 176 0.40 -32.74 -19.77
N GLY A 177 -0.03 -31.50 -19.96
CA GLY A 177 -0.13 -30.80 -21.23
C GLY A 177 1.19 -30.58 -21.96
N ALA A 178 1.10 -30.02 -23.15
CA ALA A 178 2.26 -29.71 -23.99
C ALA A 178 3.27 -28.85 -23.24
N LYS A 179 4.56 -29.17 -23.36
CA LYS A 179 5.64 -28.49 -22.69
C LYS A 179 6.20 -27.37 -23.57
N VAL A 180 6.09 -26.13 -23.12
CA VAL A 180 6.69 -24.94 -23.75
C VAL A 180 7.90 -24.53 -22.92
N LEU A 181 9.09 -24.51 -23.53
CA LEU A 181 10.32 -24.08 -22.88
C LEU A 181 10.43 -22.56 -22.89
N LEU A 182 10.86 -21.99 -21.76
CA LEU A 182 11.12 -20.56 -21.56
C LEU A 182 12.60 -20.38 -21.20
N GLY A 183 13.29 -19.57 -21.99
CA GLY A 183 14.68 -19.16 -21.75
C GLY A 183 14.78 -17.81 -21.06
N GLU A 184 15.99 -17.25 -21.03
CA GLU A 184 16.30 -15.99 -20.36
C GLU A 184 16.16 -14.76 -21.28
N SER A 185 16.37 -14.97 -22.57
CA SER A 185 16.32 -13.88 -23.55
C SER A 185 14.87 -13.37 -23.76
N ALA A 186 14.74 -12.10 -24.15
CA ALA A 186 13.43 -11.47 -24.36
C ALA A 186 12.51 -12.21 -25.34
N ASN A 187 13.09 -12.92 -26.34
CA ASN A 187 12.33 -13.71 -27.32
C ASN A 187 11.97 -15.12 -26.83
N GLU A 188 12.57 -15.58 -25.74
CA GLU A 188 12.40 -16.94 -25.21
C GLU A 188 11.56 -16.99 -23.94
N ARG A 189 11.48 -15.88 -23.21
CA ARG A 189 10.68 -15.76 -22.00
C ARG A 189 9.19 -15.63 -22.29
N GLY A 190 8.35 -15.80 -21.30
CA GLY A 190 6.92 -15.54 -21.37
C GLY A 190 6.56 -14.30 -20.56
N ASP A 191 6.10 -13.25 -21.21
CA ASP A 191 5.72 -11.99 -20.53
C ASP A 191 4.28 -12.08 -20.01
N TYR A 192 3.99 -11.32 -18.95
CA TYR A 192 2.62 -11.17 -18.42
C TYR A 192 2.38 -9.74 -17.91
N ASP A 193 1.12 -9.31 -17.97
CA ASP A 193 0.66 -8.03 -17.41
C ASP A 193 -0.73 -8.23 -16.80
N PHE A 194 -0.80 -8.08 -15.48
CA PHE A 194 -2.03 -8.19 -14.70
C PHE A 194 -2.47 -6.85 -14.08
N SER A 195 -1.92 -5.75 -14.56
CA SER A 195 -2.19 -4.38 -14.05
C SER A 195 -3.67 -4.05 -13.99
N GLU A 196 -4.44 -4.47 -15.02
CA GLU A 196 -5.88 -4.24 -15.07
C GLU A 196 -6.69 -4.97 -13.98
N HIS A 197 -6.12 -6.05 -13.43
CA HIS A 197 -6.76 -6.87 -12.39
C HIS A 197 -6.47 -6.39 -10.97
N MET A 198 -5.60 -5.39 -10.78
CA MET A 198 -5.33 -4.81 -9.46
C MET A 198 -6.53 -4.06 -8.91
N CYS A 199 -6.74 -4.15 -7.59
CA CYS A 199 -7.70 -3.32 -6.86
C CYS A 199 -7.28 -1.84 -6.91
N ARG A 200 -8.24 -0.92 -7.02
CA ARG A 200 -7.96 0.52 -6.93
C ARG A 200 -8.06 1.06 -5.52
N TRP A 201 -8.87 0.42 -4.68
CA TRP A 201 -9.06 0.81 -3.30
C TRP A 201 -8.41 -0.20 -2.37
N HIS A 202 -7.55 0.28 -1.48
CA HIS A 202 -6.93 -0.53 -0.44
C HIS A 202 -7.30 0.02 0.93
N PHE A 203 -7.60 -0.89 1.84
CA PHE A 203 -7.86 -0.61 3.24
C PHE A 203 -6.84 -1.37 4.07
N GLY A 204 -6.40 -0.76 5.17
CA GLY A 204 -5.43 -1.40 6.04
C GLY A 204 -5.33 -0.74 7.40
N ILE A 205 -4.37 -1.18 8.17
CA ILE A 205 -4.04 -0.66 9.50
C ILE A 205 -2.59 -0.19 9.47
N GLY A 206 -2.36 1.03 9.96
CA GLY A 206 -1.04 1.61 10.18
C GLY A 206 -0.67 1.57 11.66
N LEU A 207 0.57 1.22 11.95
CA LEU A 207 1.20 1.31 13.26
C LEU A 207 2.50 2.09 13.11
N GLY A 208 2.72 3.12 13.90
CA GLY A 208 3.90 3.96 13.76
C GLY A 208 4.39 4.57 15.05
N ALA A 209 5.59 5.13 14.97
CA ALA A 209 6.20 5.91 16.02
C ALA A 209 6.90 7.12 15.41
N ASP A 210 6.65 8.31 15.97
CA ASP A 210 7.32 9.55 15.63
C ASP A 210 8.23 9.96 16.79
N TRP A 211 9.51 10.12 16.53
CA TRP A 211 10.48 10.58 17.51
C TRP A 211 10.83 12.04 17.27
N ARG A 212 10.58 12.90 18.27
CA ARG A 212 10.86 14.33 18.24
C ARG A 212 12.26 14.60 18.80
N PHE A 213 13.22 14.92 17.95
CA PHE A 213 14.59 15.24 18.36
C PHE A 213 14.90 16.74 18.35
N GLY A 214 14.06 17.57 17.74
CA GLY A 214 14.16 19.01 17.69
C GLY A 214 12.86 19.72 18.07
N LYS A 215 12.88 21.06 18.09
CA LYS A 215 11.67 21.86 18.34
C LYS A 215 10.59 21.64 17.28
N ARG A 216 11.01 21.46 16.02
CA ARG A 216 10.11 21.26 14.87
C ARG A 216 10.41 19.99 14.06
N MET A 217 11.57 19.38 14.30
CA MET A 217 12.05 18.22 13.54
C MET A 217 11.82 16.92 14.31
N GLY A 218 11.45 15.89 13.56
CA GLY A 218 11.34 14.52 14.06
C GLY A 218 11.70 13.51 12.98
N ALA A 219 11.85 12.27 13.38
CA ALA A 219 11.93 11.10 12.51
C ALA A 219 10.74 10.20 12.80
N TYR A 220 10.34 9.40 11.82
CA TYR A 220 9.25 8.44 12.02
C TYR A 220 9.55 7.10 11.38
N ALA A 221 8.95 6.09 11.96
CA ALA A 221 8.83 4.76 11.39
C ALA A 221 7.35 4.35 11.42
N GLU A 222 6.84 3.80 10.34
CA GLU A 222 5.45 3.36 10.23
C GLU A 222 5.40 2.02 9.50
N LEU A 223 4.59 1.08 10.00
CA LEU A 223 4.26 -0.18 9.36
C LEU A 223 2.81 -0.10 8.88
N ASN A 224 2.60 -0.29 7.59
CA ASN A 224 1.30 -0.31 6.94
C ASN A 224 0.98 -1.74 6.49
N TRP A 225 -0.05 -2.32 7.07
CA TRP A 225 -0.56 -3.64 6.72
C TRP A 225 -1.89 -3.51 5.98
N GLY A 226 -1.87 -3.83 4.68
CA GLY A 226 -3.08 -3.89 3.86
C GLY A 226 -3.93 -5.11 4.19
N LEU A 227 -5.23 -4.86 4.36
CA LEU A 227 -6.24 -5.89 4.59
C LEU A 227 -7.01 -6.23 3.31
N THR A 228 -6.86 -5.41 2.27
CA THR A 228 -7.43 -5.65 0.94
C THR A 228 -6.38 -6.34 0.08
N PRO A 229 -6.71 -7.46 -0.58
CA PRO A 229 -5.81 -8.09 -1.55
C PRO A 229 -5.43 -7.14 -2.68
N THR A 230 -4.22 -7.28 -3.21
CA THR A 230 -3.72 -6.49 -4.34
C THR A 230 -4.55 -6.74 -5.61
N MET A 231 -4.95 -7.98 -5.85
CA MET A 231 -5.74 -8.38 -7.00
C MET A 231 -7.24 -8.43 -6.69
N ARG A 232 -8.07 -8.18 -7.70
CA ARG A 232 -9.53 -8.29 -7.59
C ARG A 232 -9.96 -9.72 -7.34
N GLY A 233 -11.07 -9.92 -6.63
CA GLY A 233 -11.55 -11.25 -6.23
C GLY A 233 -11.99 -12.16 -7.39
N ASN A 234 -12.19 -11.63 -8.60
CA ASN A 234 -12.48 -12.38 -9.82
C ASN A 234 -11.24 -12.77 -10.64
N PHE A 235 -10.05 -12.43 -10.18
CA PHE A 235 -8.78 -12.80 -10.80
C PHE A 235 -8.25 -14.09 -10.16
N HIS A 236 -8.11 -15.15 -10.96
CA HIS A 236 -7.75 -16.49 -10.49
C HIS A 236 -6.44 -17.02 -11.09
N THR A 237 -5.80 -16.26 -11.98
CA THR A 237 -4.53 -16.66 -12.59
C THR A 237 -3.43 -16.79 -11.53
N ILE A 238 -3.39 -15.87 -10.56
CA ILE A 238 -2.59 -16.01 -9.35
C ILE A 238 -3.48 -16.59 -8.25
N GLU A 239 -3.22 -17.82 -7.83
CA GLU A 239 -4.05 -18.53 -6.84
C GLU A 239 -3.95 -17.93 -5.44
N GLN A 240 -2.81 -17.30 -5.12
CA GLN A 240 -2.55 -16.71 -3.81
C GLN A 240 -3.04 -15.27 -3.72
N LYS A 241 -3.65 -14.93 -2.60
CA LYS A 241 -3.99 -13.54 -2.28
C LYS A 241 -2.74 -12.82 -1.78
N LEU A 242 -2.32 -11.80 -2.50
CA LEU A 242 -1.21 -10.92 -2.13
C LEU A 242 -1.75 -9.73 -1.33
N PHE A 243 -1.07 -9.37 -0.25
CA PHE A 243 -1.42 -8.23 0.60
C PHE A 243 -0.25 -7.25 0.68
N PRO A 244 -0.50 -5.93 0.55
CA PRO A 244 0.55 -4.93 0.66
C PRO A 244 1.01 -4.78 2.12
N ILE A 245 2.29 -5.06 2.39
CA ILE A 245 2.93 -4.88 3.70
C ILE A 245 4.18 -4.03 3.50
N TYR A 246 4.16 -2.81 4.04
CA TYR A 246 5.22 -1.84 3.83
C TYR A 246 5.63 -1.15 5.13
N GLY A 247 6.94 -1.07 5.35
CA GLY A 247 7.56 -0.18 6.33
C GLY A 247 7.89 1.16 5.68
N THR A 248 7.67 2.24 6.39
CA THR A 248 8.04 3.60 5.97
C THR A 248 8.99 4.21 6.98
N LEU A 249 10.09 4.75 6.54
CA LEU A 249 11.02 5.53 7.35
C LEU A 249 11.11 6.95 6.80
N GLY A 250 11.19 7.95 7.68
CA GLY A 250 11.26 9.32 7.19
C GLY A 250 11.44 10.37 8.25
N LEU A 251 11.30 11.63 7.81
CA LEU A 251 11.42 12.81 8.61
C LEU A 251 10.09 13.57 8.68
N THR A 252 9.89 14.25 9.80
CA THR A 252 8.74 15.12 10.03
C THR A 252 9.19 16.54 10.31
N TYR A 253 8.40 17.50 9.84
CA TYR A 253 8.58 18.91 10.16
C TYR A 253 7.25 19.51 10.62
N ARG A 254 7.21 19.98 11.87
CA ARG A 254 6.04 20.64 12.45
C ARG A 254 5.99 22.10 12.00
N LEU A 255 4.88 22.49 11.38
CA LEU A 255 4.63 23.85 10.93
C LEU A 255 4.08 24.71 12.07
N LYS A 256 3.18 24.14 12.87
CA LYS A 256 2.52 24.76 14.01
C LYS A 256 2.29 23.72 15.12
#